data_504a1d310836e47bfccf12992fe157f5
#
_entry.id   504a1d310836e47bfccf12992fe157f5
#
_cell.length_a   1.000
_cell.length_b   1.000
_cell.length_c   1.000
_cell.angle_alpha   90.00
_cell.angle_beta   90.00
_cell.angle_gamma   90.00
#
_symmetry.space_group_name_H-M   'P 1'
#
loop_
_entity.id
_entity.type
_entity.pdbx_description
1 polymer ?
#
loop_
_entity_poly.entity_id
_entity_poly.type
_entity_poly.pdbx_seq_one_letter_code
_entity_poly.pdbx_strand_id
1 'polypeptide(L)'
;GELCGGLGKSQKIGEAFLATQAIVGDGCGFTYFGSESTVTAHPGLTEHVLRIAKRLKLTTHRGKIWTTDVLLKQTKELLADWIEKGAMAVDMESSAILGIASMEDVPAASLNCISDLPERGMGPFDMMEVDPNFLTGLDLTLMAALGSVTTWQD
;
A
#
# COMPACT_ATOMS: atom_id res chain seq x y z
N GLY A 1 -4.64 4.54 -6.36
CA GLY A 1 -5.07 4.04 -5.06
C GLY A 1 -5.66 2.66 -5.18
N GLU A 2 -5.26 1.77 -4.32
CA GLU A 2 -5.59 0.34 -4.38
C GLU A 2 -6.01 -0.14 -2.99
N LEU A 3 -6.14 -1.45 -2.80
CA LEU A 3 -6.40 -2.08 -1.52
C LEU A 3 -5.11 -2.69 -0.97
N CYS A 4 -4.99 -2.76 0.35
CA CYS A 4 -3.90 -3.49 0.99
C CYS A 4 -4.34 -4.15 2.29
N GLY A 5 -3.68 -5.24 2.65
CA GLY A 5 -3.76 -5.81 3.99
C GLY A 5 -2.84 -5.05 4.95
N GLY A 6 -3.37 -4.65 6.10
CA GLY A 6 -2.60 -3.99 7.15
C GLY A 6 -1.85 -5.01 8.01
N LEU A 7 -0.55 -4.81 8.24
CA LEU A 7 0.29 -5.66 9.08
C LEU A 7 0.68 -5.01 10.42
N GLY A 8 0.39 -3.73 10.58
CA GLY A 8 0.69 -2.99 11.82
C GLY A 8 -0.37 -3.16 12.90
N LYS A 9 0.06 -3.27 14.16
CA LYS A 9 -0.84 -3.49 15.31
C LYS A 9 -1.86 -2.37 15.56
N SER A 10 -1.55 -1.13 15.16
CA SER A 10 -2.43 0.02 15.35
C SER A 10 -3.33 0.32 14.15
N GLN A 11 -3.13 -0.37 13.03
CA GLN A 11 -3.89 -0.15 11.80
C GLN A 11 -5.31 -0.68 11.91
N LYS A 12 -6.24 0.00 11.20
CA LYS A 12 -7.65 -0.36 11.15
C LYS A 12 -8.14 -0.36 9.71
N ILE A 13 -9.18 -1.14 9.45
CA ILE A 13 -9.89 -1.16 8.18
C ILE A 13 -10.45 0.24 7.86
N GLY A 14 -10.34 0.65 6.60
CA GLY A 14 -10.73 1.98 6.13
C GLY A 14 -9.70 3.08 6.37
N GLU A 15 -8.62 2.83 7.11
CA GLU A 15 -7.48 3.75 7.16
C GLU A 15 -6.62 3.61 5.90
N ALA A 16 -5.84 4.63 5.58
CA ALA A 16 -4.95 4.58 4.43
C ALA A 16 -3.54 4.11 4.79
N PHE A 17 -2.89 3.50 3.82
CA PHE A 17 -1.47 3.19 3.85
C PHE A 17 -0.76 3.84 2.66
N LEU A 18 0.21 4.69 2.93
CA LEU A 18 1.04 5.36 1.93
C LEU A 18 2.42 4.66 1.88
N ALA A 19 2.68 3.94 0.81
CA ALA A 19 3.94 3.25 0.64
C ALA A 19 5.08 4.25 0.40
N THR A 20 6.13 4.16 1.20
CA THR A 20 7.39 4.87 0.95
C THR A 20 8.35 4.02 0.14
N GLN A 21 8.24 2.71 0.29
CA GLN A 21 8.99 1.70 -0.44
C GLN A 21 8.10 0.47 -0.63
N ALA A 22 8.32 -0.28 -1.72
CA ALA A 22 7.72 -1.59 -1.91
C ALA A 22 8.80 -2.67 -1.99
N ILE A 23 8.60 -3.76 -1.24
CA ILE A 23 9.48 -4.93 -1.26
C ILE A 23 8.95 -5.87 -2.34
N VAL A 24 9.82 -6.28 -3.25
CA VAL A 24 9.48 -7.13 -4.39
C VAL A 24 9.24 -8.57 -3.93
N GLY A 25 8.03 -9.07 -4.15
CA GLY A 25 7.62 -10.45 -3.94
C GLY A 25 6.65 -10.95 -5.02
N ASP A 26 6.49 -10.16 -6.08
CA ASP A 26 5.66 -10.46 -7.26
C ASP A 26 6.53 -10.81 -8.48
N GLY A 27 5.95 -11.51 -9.45
CA GLY A 27 6.67 -11.97 -10.65
C GLY A 27 7.13 -10.83 -11.56
N CYS A 28 6.36 -9.75 -11.69
CA CYS A 28 6.75 -8.58 -12.45
C CYS A 28 7.99 -7.92 -11.82
N GLY A 29 7.91 -7.57 -10.54
CA GLY A 29 9.01 -6.96 -9.81
C GLY A 29 10.25 -7.87 -9.78
N PHE A 30 10.08 -9.17 -9.59
CA PHE A 30 11.19 -10.14 -9.66
C PHE A 30 11.92 -10.09 -11.00
N THR A 31 11.18 -10.02 -12.11
CA THR A 31 11.76 -10.01 -13.46
C THR A 31 12.60 -8.78 -13.72
N TYR A 32 12.16 -7.60 -13.26
CA TYR A 32 12.84 -6.34 -13.53
C TYR A 32 13.88 -5.98 -12.47
N PHE A 33 13.66 -6.32 -11.21
CA PHE A 33 14.45 -5.78 -10.08
C PHE A 33 15.14 -6.86 -9.24
N GLY A 34 14.76 -8.13 -9.40
CA GLY A 34 15.24 -9.25 -8.57
C GLY A 34 14.43 -9.44 -7.29
N SER A 35 14.47 -10.67 -6.78
CA SER A 35 13.76 -11.08 -5.55
C SER A 35 14.19 -10.28 -4.33
N GLU A 36 13.25 -9.94 -3.48
CA GLU A 36 13.46 -9.23 -2.21
C GLU A 36 14.11 -7.84 -2.34
N SER A 37 14.29 -7.34 -3.57
CA SER A 37 14.73 -5.97 -3.78
C SER A 37 13.66 -4.98 -3.30
N THR A 38 14.05 -3.73 -3.14
CA THR A 38 13.14 -2.68 -2.67
C THR A 38 13.13 -1.56 -3.70
N VAL A 39 11.94 -1.16 -4.14
CA VAL A 39 11.71 0.00 -4.98
C VAL A 39 11.16 1.16 -4.15
N THR A 40 11.52 2.39 -4.49
CA THR A 40 11.18 3.57 -3.68
C THR A 40 10.15 4.44 -4.39
N ALA A 41 9.12 4.88 -3.68
CA ALA A 41 8.16 5.86 -4.17
C ALA A 41 8.83 7.23 -4.37
N HIS A 42 8.31 8.06 -5.28
CA HIS A 42 8.83 9.41 -5.49
C HIS A 42 8.64 10.28 -4.24
N PRO A 43 9.71 10.79 -3.59
CA PRO A 43 9.60 11.42 -2.27
C PRO A 43 8.69 12.65 -2.27
N GLY A 44 8.85 13.55 -3.25
CA GLY A 44 8.06 14.78 -3.35
C GLY A 44 6.57 14.49 -3.53
N LEU A 45 6.22 13.58 -4.44
CA LEU A 45 4.83 13.17 -4.65
C LEU A 45 4.25 12.47 -3.42
N THR A 46 5.01 11.62 -2.74
CA THR A 46 4.60 10.95 -1.49
C THR A 46 4.25 11.96 -0.40
N GLU A 47 5.08 12.97 -0.19
CA GLU A 47 4.78 14.04 0.78
C GLU A 47 3.58 14.91 0.34
N HIS A 48 3.39 15.12 -0.96
CA HIS A 48 2.23 15.83 -1.48
C HIS A 48 0.93 15.05 -1.20
N VAL A 49 0.92 13.74 -1.50
CA VAL A 49 -0.20 12.83 -1.19
C VAL A 49 -0.54 12.87 0.30
N LEU A 50 0.47 12.81 1.17
CA LEU A 50 0.27 12.88 2.61
C LEU A 50 -0.39 14.19 3.06
N ARG A 51 -0.02 15.33 2.45
CA ARG A 51 -0.66 16.64 2.74
C ARG A 51 -2.13 16.64 2.35
N ILE A 52 -2.46 16.09 1.18
CA ILE A 52 -3.87 15.99 0.74
C ILE A 52 -4.67 15.07 1.67
N ALA A 53 -4.14 13.89 1.99
CA ALA A 53 -4.78 12.96 2.93
C ALA A 53 -5.06 13.61 4.30
N LYS A 54 -4.12 14.36 4.84
CA LYS A 54 -4.30 15.12 6.08
C LYS A 54 -5.40 16.17 5.99
N ARG A 55 -5.52 16.90 4.87
CA ARG A 55 -6.61 17.89 4.64
C ARG A 55 -7.97 17.21 4.65
N LEU A 56 -8.07 16.01 4.12
CA LEU A 56 -9.27 15.18 4.13
C LEU A 56 -9.53 14.48 5.48
N LYS A 57 -8.65 14.67 6.47
CA LYS A 57 -8.68 13.98 7.77
C LYS A 57 -8.63 12.46 7.65
N LEU A 58 -8.03 11.96 6.58
CA LEU A 58 -7.81 10.53 6.37
C LEU A 58 -6.63 10.06 7.23
N THR A 59 -6.90 9.17 8.16
CA THR A 59 -5.85 8.51 8.95
C THR A 59 -4.95 7.72 8.03
N THR A 60 -3.67 8.08 7.97
CA THR A 60 -2.73 7.53 7.00
C THR A 60 -1.48 7.01 7.71
N HIS A 61 -1.23 5.71 7.57
CA HIS A 61 0.02 5.07 7.94
C HIS A 61 1.01 5.19 6.79
N ARG A 62 2.30 5.08 7.09
CA ARG A 62 3.34 5.14 6.05
C ARG A 62 4.48 4.17 6.38
N GLY A 63 5.04 3.56 5.34
CA GLY A 63 6.14 2.61 5.53
C GLY A 63 6.39 1.74 4.32
N LYS A 64 7.03 0.59 4.56
CA LYS A 64 7.25 -0.41 3.52
C LYS A 64 6.00 -1.25 3.31
N ILE A 65 5.67 -1.51 2.04
CA ILE A 65 4.65 -2.47 1.63
C ILE A 65 5.34 -3.68 0.98
N TRP A 66 4.86 -4.88 1.26
CA TRP A 66 5.30 -6.08 0.55
C TRP A 66 4.30 -6.39 -0.56
N THR A 67 4.78 -6.48 -1.80
CA THR A 67 3.95 -6.85 -2.95
C THR A 67 4.08 -8.32 -3.25
N THR A 68 2.95 -9.04 -3.43
CA THR A 68 2.92 -10.49 -3.68
C THR A 68 1.83 -10.89 -4.66
N ASP A 69 2.07 -11.89 -5.52
CA ASP A 69 1.09 -12.47 -6.43
C ASP A 69 0.16 -13.49 -5.77
N VAL A 70 0.45 -13.88 -4.52
CA VAL A 70 -0.13 -15.10 -3.94
C VAL A 70 -0.95 -14.81 -2.67
N LEU A 71 -2.06 -14.12 -2.86
CA LEU A 71 -2.98 -13.73 -1.80
C LEU A 71 -3.33 -14.88 -0.83
N LEU A 72 -3.64 -16.07 -1.36
CA LEU A 72 -4.09 -17.21 -0.56
C LEU A 72 -2.93 -17.97 0.16
N LYS A 73 -1.69 -17.58 -0.07
CA LYS A 73 -0.53 -18.16 0.61
C LYS A 73 0.03 -17.30 1.75
N GLN A 74 -0.71 -16.29 2.18
CA GLN A 74 -0.30 -15.43 3.29
C GLN A 74 -0.48 -16.13 4.64
N THR A 75 0.37 -17.14 4.91
CA THR A 75 0.38 -17.84 6.20
C THR A 75 0.94 -16.93 7.30
N LYS A 76 0.65 -17.24 8.56
CA LYS A 76 1.16 -16.45 9.70
C LYS A 76 2.69 -16.42 9.73
N GLU A 77 3.32 -17.53 9.40
CA GLU A 77 4.79 -17.65 9.35
C GLU A 77 5.37 -16.75 8.26
N LEU A 78 4.78 -16.78 7.05
CA LEU A 78 5.23 -15.94 5.94
C LEU A 78 5.03 -14.45 6.25
N LEU A 79 3.89 -14.08 6.84
CA LEU A 79 3.64 -12.70 7.24
C LEU A 79 4.63 -12.23 8.31
N ALA A 80 4.96 -13.09 9.29
CA ALA A 80 5.95 -12.77 10.33
C ALA A 80 7.33 -12.49 9.73
N ASP A 81 7.77 -13.30 8.75
CA ASP A 81 9.04 -13.09 8.04
C ASP A 81 9.09 -11.74 7.32
N TRP A 82 8.00 -11.35 6.66
CA TRP A 82 7.93 -10.06 5.96
C TRP A 82 7.84 -8.87 6.93
N ILE A 83 7.14 -9.03 8.05
CA ILE A 83 7.10 -8.02 9.12
C ILE A 83 8.51 -7.82 9.71
N GLU A 84 9.28 -8.88 9.91
CA GLU A 84 10.68 -8.81 10.37
C GLU A 84 11.57 -8.06 9.35
N LYS A 85 11.31 -8.21 8.05
CA LYS A 85 11.94 -7.45 6.97
C LYS A 85 11.45 -6.00 6.88
N GLY A 86 10.53 -5.60 7.74
CA GLY A 86 10.02 -4.24 7.88
C GLY A 86 8.75 -3.93 7.07
N ALA A 87 8.07 -4.93 6.52
CA ALA A 87 6.77 -4.73 5.89
C ALA A 87 5.72 -4.30 6.92
N MET A 88 4.95 -3.27 6.61
CA MET A 88 3.86 -2.74 7.42
C MET A 88 2.50 -2.90 6.73
N ALA A 89 2.50 -3.29 5.46
CA ALA A 89 1.32 -3.62 4.68
C ALA A 89 1.68 -4.63 3.59
N VAL A 90 0.67 -5.24 2.98
CA VAL A 90 0.81 -6.16 1.86
C VAL A 90 -0.19 -5.80 0.77
N ASP A 91 0.25 -5.83 -0.49
CA ASP A 91 -0.58 -5.64 -1.68
C ASP A 91 -0.16 -6.57 -2.82
N MET A 92 -0.63 -6.30 -4.02
CA MET A 92 -0.32 -7.09 -5.20
C MET A 92 0.27 -6.27 -6.37
N GLU A 93 0.48 -4.94 -6.22
CA GLU A 93 0.75 -4.04 -7.35
C GLU A 93 1.90 -3.04 -7.13
N SER A 94 2.12 -2.60 -5.90
CA SER A 94 3.00 -1.44 -5.62
C SER A 94 4.42 -1.60 -6.12
N SER A 95 5.03 -2.78 -6.03
CA SER A 95 6.42 -2.96 -6.46
C SER A 95 6.56 -2.80 -7.97
N ALA A 96 5.61 -3.34 -8.74
CA ALA A 96 5.59 -3.22 -10.20
C ALA A 96 5.37 -1.76 -10.62
N ILE A 97 4.35 -1.09 -10.05
CA ILE A 97 4.01 0.31 -10.40
C ILE A 97 5.16 1.25 -10.06
N LEU A 98 5.65 1.21 -8.81
CA LEU A 98 6.71 2.12 -8.37
C LEU A 98 8.04 1.85 -9.08
N GLY A 99 8.35 0.58 -9.31
CA GLY A 99 9.59 0.18 -9.97
C GLY A 99 9.63 0.60 -11.44
N ILE A 100 8.57 0.30 -12.21
CA ILE A 100 8.50 0.67 -13.62
C ILE A 100 8.46 2.19 -13.77
N ALA A 101 7.67 2.90 -12.95
CA ALA A 101 7.64 4.35 -12.97
C ALA A 101 9.05 4.97 -12.73
N SER A 102 9.80 4.39 -11.78
CA SER A 102 11.19 4.81 -11.53
C SER A 102 12.12 4.55 -12.71
N MET A 103 11.93 3.46 -13.45
CA MET A 103 12.72 3.18 -14.67
C MET A 103 12.43 4.17 -15.80
N GLU A 104 11.19 4.62 -15.90
CA GLU A 104 10.72 5.55 -16.92
C GLU A 104 10.84 7.03 -16.49
N ASP A 105 11.47 7.29 -15.34
CA ASP A 105 11.62 8.64 -14.76
C ASP A 105 10.29 9.37 -14.57
N VAL A 106 9.25 8.60 -14.18
CA VAL A 106 7.90 9.12 -13.92
C VAL A 106 7.66 9.16 -12.42
N PRO A 107 7.29 10.32 -11.83
CA PRO A 107 6.93 10.38 -10.41
C PRO A 107 5.73 9.48 -10.09
N ALA A 108 5.90 8.55 -9.14
CA ALA A 108 4.84 7.67 -8.69
C ALA A 108 4.77 7.56 -7.16
N ALA A 109 3.57 7.42 -6.64
CA ALA A 109 3.28 7.14 -5.24
C ALA A 109 2.15 6.12 -5.13
N SER A 110 2.20 5.25 -4.13
CA SER A 110 1.16 4.25 -3.86
C SER A 110 0.44 4.61 -2.55
N LEU A 111 -0.83 4.97 -2.67
CA LEU A 111 -1.75 5.22 -1.56
C LEU A 111 -2.87 4.18 -1.59
N ASN A 112 -2.98 3.38 -0.55
CA ASN A 112 -3.88 2.23 -0.49
C ASN A 112 -4.89 2.38 0.65
N CYS A 113 -6.10 1.85 0.48
CA CYS A 113 -7.05 1.69 1.57
C CYS A 113 -6.82 0.32 2.23
N ILE A 114 -6.73 0.29 3.56
CA ILE A 114 -6.62 -0.96 4.31
C ILE A 114 -7.97 -1.67 4.27
N SER A 115 -8.01 -2.80 3.57
CA SER A 115 -9.21 -3.62 3.36
C SER A 115 -9.35 -4.74 4.38
N ASP A 116 -8.23 -5.22 4.90
CA ASP A 116 -8.15 -6.40 5.76
C ASP A 116 -6.92 -6.35 6.68
N LEU A 117 -6.90 -7.25 7.65
CA LEU A 117 -5.85 -7.33 8.66
C LEU A 117 -5.36 -8.79 8.76
N PRO A 118 -4.57 -9.28 7.78
CA PRO A 118 -4.23 -10.69 7.66
C PRO A 118 -3.44 -11.21 8.88
N GLU A 119 -2.63 -10.39 9.54
CA GLU A 119 -1.94 -10.77 10.78
C GLU A 119 -2.94 -11.16 11.90
N ARG A 120 -4.15 -10.61 11.87
CA ARG A 120 -5.21 -10.91 12.84
C ARG A 120 -6.14 -12.03 12.38
N GLY A 121 -5.82 -12.68 11.25
CA GLY A 121 -6.65 -13.73 10.66
C GLY A 121 -7.92 -13.21 9.98
N MET A 122 -7.94 -11.93 9.61
CA MET A 122 -9.05 -11.27 8.92
C MET A 122 -8.64 -11.09 7.47
N GLY A 123 -9.04 -12.03 6.63
CA GLY A 123 -8.71 -12.01 5.21
C GLY A 123 -9.57 -11.04 4.39
N PRO A 124 -9.18 -10.78 3.13
CA PRO A 124 -9.81 -9.76 2.28
C PRO A 124 -11.28 -10.04 1.98
N PHE A 125 -11.72 -11.29 2.06
CA PHE A 125 -13.11 -11.67 1.78
C PHE A 125 -14.03 -11.62 3.02
N ASP A 126 -13.43 -11.57 4.24
CA ASP A 126 -14.22 -11.60 5.48
C ASP A 126 -14.77 -10.21 5.86
N MET A 127 -14.19 -9.14 5.35
CA MET A 127 -14.39 -7.79 5.89
C MET A 127 -14.99 -6.77 4.91
N MET A 128 -14.91 -7.01 3.61
CA MET A 128 -15.41 -6.06 2.59
C MET A 128 -16.93 -5.85 2.66
N GLU A 129 -17.67 -6.82 3.19
CA GLU A 129 -19.13 -6.76 3.30
C GLU A 129 -19.62 -6.23 4.66
N VAL A 130 -18.78 -6.12 5.68
CA VAL A 130 -19.21 -5.97 7.08
C VAL A 130 -18.72 -4.69 7.76
N ASP A 131 -17.59 -4.10 7.35
CA ASP A 131 -17.06 -2.91 8.02
C ASP A 131 -17.52 -1.61 7.33
N PRO A 132 -18.40 -0.79 7.96
CA PRO A 132 -18.86 0.47 7.37
C PRO A 132 -17.74 1.49 7.19
N ASN A 133 -16.62 1.37 7.91
CA ASN A 133 -15.48 2.26 7.76
C ASN A 133 -14.71 1.99 6.47
N PHE A 134 -14.80 0.77 5.91
CA PHE A 134 -14.12 0.42 4.67
C PHE A 134 -14.58 1.31 3.51
N LEU A 135 -15.87 1.40 3.25
CA LEU A 135 -16.39 2.22 2.13
C LEU A 135 -16.03 3.70 2.29
N THR A 136 -16.18 4.23 3.50
CA THR A 136 -15.81 5.62 3.79
C THR A 136 -14.32 5.84 3.59
N GLY A 137 -13.49 4.93 4.06
CA GLY A 137 -12.04 4.98 3.90
C GLY A 137 -11.60 4.87 2.44
N LEU A 138 -12.24 3.99 1.68
CA LEU A 138 -11.99 3.84 0.25
C LEU A 138 -12.31 5.14 -0.51
N ASP A 139 -13.46 5.74 -0.28
CA ASP A 139 -13.85 7.01 -0.89
C ASP A 139 -12.85 8.12 -0.58
N LEU A 140 -12.44 8.27 0.69
CA LEU A 140 -11.44 9.26 1.09
C LEU A 140 -10.07 8.98 0.48
N THR A 141 -9.66 7.71 0.37
CA THR A 141 -8.41 7.31 -0.27
C THR A 141 -8.42 7.66 -1.75
N LEU A 142 -9.51 7.37 -2.46
CA LEU A 142 -9.68 7.75 -3.87
C LEU A 142 -9.68 9.27 -4.05
N MET A 143 -10.38 10.02 -3.19
CA MET A 143 -10.38 11.49 -3.23
C MET A 143 -8.98 12.05 -2.99
N ALA A 144 -8.21 11.48 -2.06
CA ALA A 144 -6.84 11.90 -1.80
C ALA A 144 -5.92 11.61 -3.00
N ALA A 145 -6.05 10.45 -3.62
CA ALA A 145 -5.28 10.08 -4.81
C ALA A 145 -5.59 11.01 -5.99
N LEU A 146 -6.87 11.20 -6.33
CA LEU A 146 -7.30 12.10 -7.41
C LEU A 146 -6.90 13.55 -7.16
N GLY A 147 -7.12 14.06 -5.94
CA GLY A 147 -6.72 15.40 -5.55
C GLY A 147 -5.21 15.61 -5.64
N SER A 148 -4.42 14.57 -5.37
CA SER A 148 -2.97 14.63 -5.49
C SER A 148 -2.52 14.74 -6.95
N VAL A 149 -3.06 13.91 -7.83
CA VAL A 149 -2.71 13.94 -9.27
C VAL A 149 -3.10 15.29 -9.91
N THR A 150 -4.25 15.85 -9.56
CA THR A 150 -4.72 17.10 -10.15
C THR A 150 -4.03 18.36 -9.61
N THR A 151 -3.33 18.28 -8.50
CA THR A 151 -2.66 19.43 -7.85
C THR A 151 -1.15 19.28 -7.75
N TRP A 152 -0.60 18.16 -8.19
CA TRP A 152 0.85 17.95 -8.27
C TRP A 152 1.46 18.84 -9.36
N GLN A 153 2.55 19.50 -9.00
CA GLN A 153 3.41 20.29 -9.92
C GLN A 153 4.85 19.87 -9.59
N ASP A 154 5.57 19.45 -10.62
CA ASP A 154 6.99 19.08 -10.54
C ASP A 154 7.88 20.26 -10.12
#